data_1124c8e084e64c08f80cfeacf70bda65
#
_entry.id   1124c8e084e64c08f80cfeacf70bda65
#
_cell.length_a   1.000
_cell.length_b   1.000
_cell.length_c   1.000
_cell.angle_alpha   90.00
_cell.angle_beta   90.00
_cell.angle_gamma   90.00
#
_symmetry.space_group_name_H-M   'P 1'
#
loop_
_entity.id
_entity.type
_entity.pdbx_description
1 polymer ?
#
loop_
_entity_poly.entity_id
_entity_poly.type
_entity_poly.pdbx_seq_one_letter_code
_entity_poly.pdbx_strand_id
1 'polypeptide(L)'
;MRTVVGRWSLARITVSVVRRPLSVVRGNCVVCRPSSVVRLMRVAGCVALLSVGAFAQAKPVVLKGGKVLTITHGVIENGVVVMENGKISAVGAGASVKVPAEAQVIDVTGMTVYPGLIDSETNLGLTEISAENMTNDLIEPSEEIMPHMHTADAFHAETALIPVARINGITNAIIAPTSTDTLPGQDCFIQLDGKSANEMLLVRDIALPLNFTGEQRRKESWEKRKYPSTRMGMAAQLRQAFIDARDYESKLTEYEKKKEAAAKDNKAEPSAPKRDLRLEALLPYLHGKKQIVLAAEGPSDLETAVRLANEFNLKVVLNHVSHSQAVLDYIAALKLPVIVGPIYEAPKPEERFDAVYSLPAELSKRGVKIAFATYDAHGVRNLPYQAGFATAFGLPYEEALKAITLNPAEIWGVADKLGSLDAGKTANVVVANGDPLDVKTDVKRVFIGGREIPLTNRQTVLRDQYSK
;
A
#
# COMPACT_ATOMS: atom_id res chain seq x y z
N MET A 1 -26.87 -51.47 10.16
CA MET A 1 -28.20 -51.32 10.81
C MET A 1 -28.65 -49.88 10.68
N ARG A 2 -29.77 -49.73 10.01
CA ARG A 2 -30.74 -48.60 9.92
C ARG A 2 -30.27 -47.17 9.77
N THR A 3 -30.40 -46.73 8.53
CA THR A 3 -30.60 -45.41 7.95
C THR A 3 -31.72 -44.61 8.64
N VAL A 4 -31.52 -43.32 8.90
CA VAL A 4 -32.60 -42.33 9.06
C VAL A 4 -32.32 -41.18 8.09
N VAL A 5 -33.21 -41.09 7.08
CA VAL A 5 -33.27 -40.02 6.09
C VAL A 5 -34.31 -39.00 6.59
N GLY A 6 -33.87 -37.77 6.87
CA GLY A 6 -34.74 -36.64 7.17
C GLY A 6 -34.90 -35.75 5.92
N ARG A 7 -36.12 -35.76 5.35
CA ARG A 7 -36.54 -34.86 4.27
C ARG A 7 -36.83 -33.47 4.87
N TRP A 8 -36.22 -32.44 4.30
CA TRP A 8 -36.66 -31.05 4.47
C TRP A 8 -37.31 -30.54 3.18
N SER A 9 -38.53 -30.06 3.28
CA SER A 9 -39.34 -29.53 2.20
C SER A 9 -38.97 -28.06 1.94
N LEU A 10 -38.73 -27.70 0.68
CA LEU A 10 -38.56 -26.34 0.19
C LEU A 10 -39.94 -25.66 0.10
N ALA A 11 -40.15 -24.60 0.88
CA ALA A 11 -41.25 -23.68 0.70
C ALA A 11 -40.86 -22.62 -0.37
N ARG A 12 -41.55 -22.63 -1.50
CA ARG A 12 -41.48 -21.59 -2.54
C ARG A 12 -42.28 -20.37 -2.07
N ILE A 13 -41.61 -19.22 -1.97
CA ILE A 13 -42.29 -17.93 -1.82
C ILE A 13 -42.44 -17.33 -3.22
N THR A 14 -43.68 -17.21 -3.68
CA THR A 14 -44.05 -16.57 -4.94
C THR A 14 -44.37 -15.10 -4.66
N VAL A 15 -43.58 -14.19 -5.19
CA VAL A 15 -43.88 -12.75 -5.15
C VAL A 15 -44.64 -12.39 -6.42
N SER A 16 -45.90 -12.02 -6.29
CA SER A 16 -46.72 -11.51 -7.38
C SER A 16 -46.58 -9.99 -7.50
N VAL A 17 -46.07 -9.54 -8.64
CA VAL A 17 -46.02 -8.13 -9.03
C VAL A 17 -47.35 -7.74 -9.69
N VAL A 18 -48.14 -6.90 -9.03
CA VAL A 18 -49.32 -6.30 -9.60
C VAL A 18 -48.96 -5.05 -10.39
N ARG A 19 -49.04 -5.12 -11.71
CA ARG A 19 -48.97 -3.95 -12.60
C ARG A 19 -50.34 -3.31 -12.71
N ARG A 20 -50.51 -2.03 -12.33
CA ARG A 20 -51.66 -1.20 -12.70
C ARG A 20 -51.32 -0.31 -13.90
N PRO A 21 -52.22 -0.15 -14.89
CA PRO A 21 -51.99 0.72 -16.01
C PRO A 21 -52.33 2.21 -15.66
N LEU A 22 -51.46 3.13 -16.09
CA LEU A 22 -51.71 4.56 -16.03
C LEU A 22 -52.60 4.99 -17.19
N SER A 23 -53.80 5.51 -16.87
CA SER A 23 -54.69 6.17 -17.82
C SER A 23 -54.25 7.64 -18.05
N VAL A 24 -54.07 7.99 -19.29
CA VAL A 24 -53.78 9.36 -19.73
C VAL A 24 -55.09 10.15 -19.78
N VAL A 25 -55.19 11.20 -18.95
CA VAL A 25 -56.25 12.22 -19.08
C VAL A 25 -55.65 13.48 -19.69
N ARG A 26 -56.09 13.82 -20.91
CA ARG A 26 -55.85 15.12 -21.53
C ARG A 26 -56.77 16.17 -20.88
N GLY A 27 -56.20 17.20 -20.25
CA GLY A 27 -56.93 18.35 -19.74
C GLY A 27 -56.23 19.63 -20.13
N ASN A 28 -56.98 20.58 -20.72
CA ASN A 28 -56.57 21.82 -21.33
C ASN A 28 -55.85 22.78 -20.33
N CYS A 29 -54.81 23.42 -20.84
CA CYS A 29 -54.04 24.44 -20.14
C CYS A 29 -54.75 25.76 -20.07
N VAL A 30 -55.08 26.24 -18.84
CA VAL A 30 -55.46 27.62 -18.57
C VAL A 30 -54.22 28.37 -18.04
N VAL A 31 -53.83 29.40 -18.75
CA VAL A 31 -52.67 30.24 -18.38
C VAL A 31 -53.04 31.14 -17.22
N CYS A 32 -52.59 30.80 -16.00
CA CYS A 32 -52.62 31.70 -14.84
C CYS A 32 -51.32 32.47 -14.72
N ARG A 33 -51.38 33.80 -14.79
CA ARG A 33 -50.25 34.69 -14.47
C ARG A 33 -49.88 34.55 -12.99
N PRO A 34 -48.60 34.42 -12.63
CA PRO A 34 -48.19 34.33 -11.22
C PRO A 34 -48.25 35.71 -10.55
N SER A 35 -48.98 35.79 -9.43
CA SER A 35 -49.07 36.94 -8.56
C SER A 35 -47.77 37.21 -7.82
N SER A 36 -47.53 38.50 -7.48
CA SER A 36 -46.31 39.05 -6.87
C SER A 36 -45.84 38.40 -5.57
N VAL A 37 -46.71 37.64 -4.89
CA VAL A 37 -46.43 36.95 -3.62
C VAL A 37 -45.47 35.74 -3.82
N VAL A 38 -45.49 35.09 -5.00
CA VAL A 38 -44.64 33.94 -5.29
C VAL A 38 -43.16 34.34 -5.52
N ARG A 39 -42.91 35.62 -5.86
CA ARG A 39 -41.53 36.14 -6.02
C ARG A 39 -40.82 36.37 -4.69
N LEU A 40 -41.54 36.80 -3.63
CA LEU A 40 -40.93 36.99 -2.30
C LEU A 40 -40.55 35.65 -1.62
N MET A 41 -41.36 34.61 -1.80
CA MET A 41 -41.01 33.31 -1.22
C MET A 41 -39.81 32.59 -1.90
N ARG A 42 -39.53 32.90 -3.19
CA ARG A 42 -38.37 32.34 -3.88
C ARG A 42 -37.05 33.02 -3.46
N VAL A 43 -37.07 34.29 -3.09
CA VAL A 43 -35.87 34.98 -2.59
C VAL A 43 -35.56 34.57 -1.14
N ALA A 44 -36.58 34.37 -0.29
CA ALA A 44 -36.41 33.90 1.07
C ALA A 44 -35.90 32.43 1.11
N GLY A 45 -36.35 31.57 0.18
CA GLY A 45 -35.89 30.19 0.06
C GLY A 45 -34.42 30.06 -0.43
N CYS A 46 -33.95 30.97 -1.28
CA CYS A 46 -32.54 31.01 -1.74
C CYS A 46 -31.57 31.53 -0.67
N VAL A 47 -32.02 32.40 0.24
CA VAL A 47 -31.19 32.90 1.37
C VAL A 47 -31.08 31.87 2.47
N ALA A 48 -32.11 31.03 2.68
CA ALA A 48 -32.09 29.94 3.66
C ALA A 48 -31.23 28.72 3.21
N LEU A 49 -30.96 28.54 1.90
CA LEU A 49 -30.13 27.47 1.36
C LEU A 49 -28.63 27.82 1.30
N LEU A 50 -28.25 29.08 1.59
CA LEU A 50 -26.85 29.52 1.73
C LEU A 50 -26.28 29.38 3.15
N SER A 51 -27.06 28.91 4.11
CA SER A 51 -26.54 28.37 5.38
C SER A 51 -26.07 26.91 5.22
N VAL A 52 -25.30 26.67 4.16
CA VAL A 52 -24.54 25.41 3.99
C VAL A 52 -23.53 25.33 5.10
N GLY A 53 -23.69 24.33 5.91
CA GLY A 53 -22.96 23.96 7.09
C GLY A 53 -21.52 24.47 7.11
N ALA A 54 -21.21 25.33 8.06
CA ALA A 54 -19.89 25.42 8.59
C ALA A 54 -19.54 24.00 9.08
N PHE A 55 -18.87 23.20 8.24
CA PHE A 55 -18.18 22.00 8.73
C PHE A 55 -17.31 22.52 9.87
N ALA A 56 -17.61 22.11 11.08
CA ALA A 56 -16.80 22.43 12.24
C ALA A 56 -15.38 21.97 11.91
N GLN A 57 -14.53 22.93 11.52
CA GLN A 57 -13.14 22.67 11.18
C GLN A 57 -12.50 22.09 12.44
N ALA A 58 -11.92 20.90 12.33
CA ALA A 58 -11.27 20.27 13.46
C ALA A 58 -10.22 21.25 14.04
N LYS A 59 -10.20 21.41 15.36
CA LYS A 59 -9.22 22.29 16.00
C LYS A 59 -7.81 21.85 15.64
N PRO A 60 -6.90 22.79 15.37
CA PRO A 60 -5.49 22.46 15.19
C PRO A 60 -4.95 21.70 16.39
N VAL A 61 -4.08 20.72 16.16
CA VAL A 61 -3.37 19.98 17.22
C VAL A 61 -1.91 20.38 17.19
N VAL A 62 -1.36 20.71 18.36
CA VAL A 62 0.03 21.13 18.51
C VAL A 62 0.75 20.24 19.49
N LEU A 63 1.81 19.58 19.04
CA LEU A 63 2.74 18.85 19.89
C LEU A 63 3.88 19.80 20.26
N LYS A 64 4.14 19.99 21.57
CA LYS A 64 5.10 20.99 22.03
C LYS A 64 6.10 20.40 23.04
N GLY A 65 7.37 20.75 22.88
CA GLY A 65 8.42 20.47 23.88
C GLY A 65 9.17 19.17 23.67
N GLY A 66 8.85 18.38 22.65
CA GLY A 66 9.51 17.10 22.37
C GLY A 66 10.78 17.23 21.54
N LYS A 67 11.53 16.12 21.49
CA LYS A 67 12.62 15.92 20.52
C LYS A 67 12.01 15.53 19.18
N VAL A 68 12.09 16.39 18.17
CA VAL A 68 11.47 16.16 16.86
C VAL A 68 12.50 15.65 15.86
N LEU A 69 12.30 14.42 15.36
CA LEU A 69 13.08 13.81 14.30
C LEU A 69 12.41 14.15 12.96
N THR A 70 12.88 15.17 12.26
CA THR A 70 12.23 15.62 11.02
C THR A 70 12.49 14.71 9.83
N ILE A 71 13.56 13.94 9.87
CA ILE A 71 14.18 13.10 8.82
C ILE A 71 14.91 13.94 7.77
N THR A 72 14.34 15.03 7.31
CA THR A 72 14.90 15.90 6.24
C THR A 72 15.77 17.03 6.77
N HIS A 73 15.48 17.55 7.96
CA HIS A 73 16.14 18.72 8.55
C HIS A 73 16.83 18.42 9.89
N GLY A 74 17.14 17.13 10.14
CA GLY A 74 17.80 16.69 11.37
C GLY A 74 16.88 16.69 12.59
N VAL A 75 17.47 16.86 13.77
CA VAL A 75 16.80 16.80 15.07
C VAL A 75 16.55 18.19 15.61
N ILE A 76 15.35 18.45 16.10
CA ILE A 76 14.97 19.71 16.76
C ILE A 76 14.66 19.40 18.22
N GLU A 77 15.51 19.85 19.13
CA GLU A 77 15.26 19.76 20.57
C GLU A 77 14.21 20.80 20.99
N ASN A 78 13.33 20.44 21.94
CA ASN A 78 12.21 21.27 22.37
C ASN A 78 11.36 21.78 21.18
N GLY A 79 11.13 20.91 20.20
CA GLY A 79 10.45 21.24 18.97
C GLY A 79 8.93 21.37 19.14
N VAL A 80 8.32 21.95 18.11
CA VAL A 80 6.87 22.10 17.97
C VAL A 80 6.45 21.56 16.61
N VAL A 81 5.39 20.74 16.57
CA VAL A 81 4.73 20.27 15.36
C VAL A 81 3.28 20.74 15.41
N VAL A 82 2.84 21.45 14.39
CA VAL A 82 1.46 21.94 14.24
C VAL A 82 0.75 21.14 13.16
N MET A 83 -0.40 20.59 13.50
CA MET A 83 -1.23 19.78 12.59
C MET A 83 -2.58 20.49 12.38
N GLU A 84 -2.93 20.77 11.13
CA GLU A 84 -4.19 21.43 10.73
C GLU A 84 -4.75 20.78 9.48
N ASN A 85 -6.04 20.56 9.44
CA ASN A 85 -6.75 20.03 8.26
C ASN A 85 -6.10 18.74 7.69
N GLY A 86 -5.63 17.87 8.58
CA GLY A 86 -5.00 16.61 8.19
C GLY A 86 -3.55 16.73 7.69
N LYS A 87 -2.96 17.92 7.75
CA LYS A 87 -1.59 18.21 7.29
C LYS A 87 -0.73 18.80 8.40
N ILE A 88 0.56 18.66 8.24
CA ILE A 88 1.56 19.38 9.03
C ILE A 88 1.57 20.83 8.49
N SER A 89 1.20 21.81 9.32
CA SER A 89 1.21 23.21 8.92
C SER A 89 2.53 23.91 9.26
N ALA A 90 3.20 23.48 10.37
CA ALA A 90 4.50 24.01 10.74
C ALA A 90 5.28 23.02 11.62
N VAL A 91 6.61 23.02 11.49
CA VAL A 91 7.55 22.29 12.34
C VAL A 91 8.76 23.20 12.61
N GLY A 92 9.24 23.24 13.84
CA GLY A 92 10.41 24.02 14.19
C GLY A 92 10.71 24.09 15.68
N ALA A 93 11.71 24.87 16.07
CA ALA A 93 12.00 25.13 17.48
C ALA A 93 10.86 25.93 18.14
N GLY A 94 10.59 25.70 19.42
CA GLY A 94 9.44 26.24 20.13
C GLY A 94 9.24 27.77 20.02
N ALA A 95 10.34 28.53 19.94
CA ALA A 95 10.30 29.98 19.81
C ALA A 95 9.99 30.47 18.38
N SER A 96 10.19 29.62 17.35
CA SER A 96 10.04 30.01 15.94
C SER A 96 8.68 29.63 15.34
N VAL A 97 7.89 28.78 16.01
CA VAL A 97 6.61 28.31 15.51
C VAL A 97 5.44 29.04 16.17
N LYS A 98 4.61 29.70 15.38
CA LYS A 98 3.38 30.34 15.87
C LYS A 98 2.33 29.26 16.16
N VAL A 99 1.92 29.17 17.43
CA VAL A 99 0.83 28.28 17.86
C VAL A 99 -0.51 28.98 17.60
N PRO A 100 -1.46 28.34 16.87
CA PRO A 100 -2.80 28.88 16.69
C PRO A 100 -3.54 29.04 18.03
N ALA A 101 -4.27 30.12 18.22
CA ALA A 101 -4.94 30.44 19.50
C ALA A 101 -5.98 29.38 19.92
N GLU A 102 -6.63 28.75 18.96
CA GLU A 102 -7.68 27.72 19.18
C GLU A 102 -7.15 26.29 19.21
N ALA A 103 -5.81 26.12 19.15
CA ALA A 103 -5.19 24.81 19.07
C ALA A 103 -5.32 24.01 20.35
N GLN A 104 -5.53 22.70 20.22
CA GLN A 104 -5.31 21.75 21.29
C GLN A 104 -3.79 21.53 21.45
N VAL A 105 -3.20 22.10 22.48
CA VAL A 105 -1.77 21.94 22.77
C VAL A 105 -1.57 20.70 23.63
N ILE A 106 -0.71 19.80 23.17
CA ILE A 106 -0.29 18.57 23.85
C ILE A 106 1.18 18.73 24.22
N ASP A 107 1.47 18.70 25.51
CA ASP A 107 2.85 18.68 26.01
C ASP A 107 3.47 17.29 25.79
N VAL A 108 4.57 17.26 25.05
CA VAL A 108 5.35 16.06 24.73
C VAL A 108 6.80 16.22 25.19
N THR A 109 7.02 17.03 26.23
CA THR A 109 8.34 17.21 26.85
C THR A 109 8.92 15.88 27.31
N GLY A 110 10.18 15.61 26.94
CA GLY A 110 10.86 14.34 27.25
C GLY A 110 10.46 13.19 26.34
N MET A 111 9.60 13.43 25.33
CA MET A 111 9.21 12.44 24.31
C MET A 111 9.88 12.71 22.98
N THR A 112 9.94 11.69 22.13
CA THR A 112 10.39 11.78 20.74
C THR A 112 9.19 11.84 19.80
N VAL A 113 9.23 12.78 18.86
CA VAL A 113 8.20 12.97 17.81
C VAL A 113 8.83 12.67 16.46
N TYR A 114 8.23 11.79 15.67
CA TYR A 114 8.75 11.37 14.38
C TYR A 114 7.62 11.08 13.38
N PRO A 115 7.90 11.00 12.05
CA PRO A 115 6.87 10.70 11.08
C PRO A 115 6.39 9.26 11.21
N GLY A 116 5.14 9.01 10.84
CA GLY A 116 4.61 7.67 10.75
C GLY A 116 5.47 6.74 9.87
N LEU A 117 5.63 5.50 10.32
CA LEU A 117 6.44 4.48 9.67
C LEU A 117 5.71 3.87 8.48
N ILE A 118 6.47 3.46 7.46
CA ILE A 118 5.96 2.88 6.20
C ILE A 118 6.59 1.50 6.01
N ASP A 119 5.79 0.45 6.03
CA ASP A 119 6.21 -0.90 5.65
C ASP A 119 6.18 -1.05 4.13
N SER A 120 7.32 -1.41 3.54
CA SER A 120 7.47 -1.45 2.07
C SER A 120 6.90 -2.71 1.43
N GLU A 121 6.57 -3.74 2.19
CA GLU A 121 5.83 -4.91 1.74
C GLU A 121 5.35 -5.74 2.93
N THR A 122 4.05 -6.06 2.96
CA THR A 122 3.44 -6.93 3.96
C THR A 122 2.19 -7.62 3.39
N ASN A 123 1.76 -8.71 4.04
CA ASN A 123 0.50 -9.40 3.76
C ASN A 123 -0.65 -8.92 4.67
N LEU A 124 -0.50 -7.80 5.36
CA LEU A 124 -1.48 -7.26 6.30
C LEU A 124 -2.86 -7.11 5.64
N GLY A 125 -3.87 -7.74 6.24
CA GLY A 125 -5.23 -7.72 5.70
C GLY A 125 -5.50 -8.71 4.56
N LEU A 126 -4.52 -9.51 4.13
CA LEU A 126 -4.72 -10.64 3.21
C LEU A 126 -4.77 -11.99 3.94
N THR A 127 -4.32 -12.04 5.18
CA THR A 127 -4.40 -13.23 6.02
C THR A 127 -4.64 -12.82 7.47
N GLU A 128 -5.50 -13.57 8.15
CA GLU A 128 -5.79 -13.41 9.59
C GLU A 128 -5.23 -14.57 10.40
N ILE A 129 -5.43 -15.80 9.93
CA ILE A 129 -4.93 -17.03 10.54
C ILE A 129 -4.31 -17.89 9.44
N SER A 130 -3.00 -17.99 9.42
CA SER A 130 -2.27 -18.65 8.33
C SER A 130 -2.64 -20.14 8.13
N ALA A 131 -3.12 -20.82 9.18
CA ALA A 131 -3.55 -22.22 9.12
C ALA A 131 -4.99 -22.41 8.60
N GLU A 132 -5.76 -21.32 8.43
CA GLU A 132 -7.15 -21.36 8.03
C GLU A 132 -7.32 -20.80 6.61
N ASN A 133 -7.49 -21.68 5.63
CA ASN A 133 -7.64 -21.29 4.22
C ASN A 133 -8.74 -20.24 3.97
N MET A 134 -9.83 -20.27 4.73
CA MET A 134 -10.95 -19.33 4.63
C MET A 134 -10.57 -17.88 4.98
N THR A 135 -9.41 -17.66 5.60
CA THR A 135 -8.90 -16.35 6.00
C THR A 135 -7.64 -15.95 5.22
N ASN A 136 -7.33 -16.63 4.14
CA ASN A 136 -6.13 -16.46 3.34
C ASN A 136 -6.46 -16.10 1.89
N ASP A 137 -6.16 -14.85 1.50
CA ASP A 137 -6.22 -14.34 0.14
C ASP A 137 -4.82 -14.01 -0.40
N LEU A 138 -3.80 -14.78 0.03
CA LEU A 138 -2.40 -14.55 -0.31
C LEU A 138 -2.02 -15.02 -1.70
N ILE A 139 -2.63 -16.11 -2.17
CA ILE A 139 -2.24 -16.81 -3.39
C ILE A 139 -3.48 -17.25 -4.14
N GLU A 140 -3.52 -17.00 -5.44
CA GLU A 140 -4.46 -17.62 -6.36
C GLU A 140 -3.74 -18.77 -7.10
N PRO A 141 -4.00 -20.04 -6.73
CA PRO A 141 -3.18 -21.17 -7.18
C PRO A 141 -3.49 -21.62 -8.62
N SER A 142 -4.41 -20.96 -9.31
CA SER A 142 -4.90 -21.42 -10.61
C SER A 142 -3.93 -21.15 -11.76
N GLU A 143 -3.23 -20.02 -11.73
CA GLU A 143 -2.33 -19.57 -12.79
C GLU A 143 -1.11 -18.82 -12.22
N GLU A 144 -0.08 -18.65 -13.08
CA GLU A 144 1.20 -18.04 -12.73
C GLU A 144 1.30 -16.56 -13.14
N ILE A 145 0.50 -16.16 -14.14
CA ILE A 145 0.52 -14.83 -14.76
C ILE A 145 -0.85 -14.19 -14.59
N MET A 146 -0.99 -13.40 -13.54
CA MET A 146 -2.27 -12.81 -13.15
C MET A 146 -2.13 -11.29 -12.88
N PRO A 147 -1.52 -10.50 -13.78
CA PRO A 147 -1.26 -9.08 -13.54
C PRO A 147 -2.54 -8.24 -13.41
N HIS A 148 -3.69 -8.78 -13.77
CA HIS A 148 -5.02 -8.15 -13.69
C HIS A 148 -5.70 -8.31 -12.33
N MET A 149 -5.12 -9.08 -11.42
CA MET A 149 -5.61 -9.17 -10.05
C MET A 149 -5.13 -7.96 -9.24
N HIS A 150 -5.96 -7.52 -8.31
CA HIS A 150 -5.70 -6.34 -7.49
C HIS A 150 -5.79 -6.73 -6.02
N THR A 151 -4.71 -6.59 -5.29
CA THR A 151 -4.67 -6.82 -3.84
C THR A 151 -5.70 -5.97 -3.09
N ALA A 152 -6.01 -4.78 -3.61
CA ALA A 152 -7.04 -3.91 -3.05
C ALA A 152 -8.45 -4.54 -3.01
N ASP A 153 -8.74 -5.52 -3.88
CA ASP A 153 -10.04 -6.20 -3.91
C ASP A 153 -10.15 -7.32 -2.86
N ALA A 154 -9.00 -7.80 -2.35
CA ALA A 154 -8.89 -8.83 -1.31
C ALA A 154 -8.58 -8.26 0.08
N PHE A 155 -8.29 -6.94 0.17
CA PHE A 155 -7.87 -6.33 1.42
C PHE A 155 -9.01 -6.21 2.45
N HIS A 156 -8.83 -6.83 3.62
CA HIS A 156 -9.73 -6.81 4.76
C HIS A 156 -9.39 -5.67 5.73
N ALA A 157 -10.16 -4.59 5.69
CA ALA A 157 -9.96 -3.41 6.54
C ALA A 157 -10.27 -3.67 8.04
N GLU A 158 -11.10 -4.69 8.34
CA GLU A 158 -11.53 -5.06 9.69
C GLU A 158 -10.56 -6.01 10.39
N THR A 159 -9.43 -6.37 9.77
CA THR A 159 -8.43 -7.26 10.39
C THR A 159 -8.00 -6.77 11.76
N ALA A 160 -7.93 -7.69 12.73
CA ALA A 160 -7.44 -7.41 14.09
C ALA A 160 -5.96 -7.01 14.13
N LEU A 161 -5.22 -7.22 13.04
CA LEU A 161 -3.78 -6.94 12.94
C LEU A 161 -3.46 -5.46 12.69
N ILE A 162 -4.35 -4.70 12.04
CA ILE A 162 -4.15 -3.26 11.81
C ILE A 162 -3.98 -2.48 13.13
N PRO A 163 -4.86 -2.61 14.15
CA PRO A 163 -4.63 -1.98 15.44
C PRO A 163 -3.32 -2.41 16.12
N VAL A 164 -2.86 -3.65 15.89
CA VAL A 164 -1.58 -4.15 16.43
C VAL A 164 -0.38 -3.50 15.74
N ALA A 165 -0.44 -3.27 14.43
CA ALA A 165 0.60 -2.56 13.69
C ALA A 165 0.69 -1.08 14.13
N ARG A 166 -0.46 -0.41 14.27
CA ARG A 166 -0.54 1.02 14.63
C ARG A 166 0.12 1.36 15.96
N ILE A 167 0.04 0.50 16.97
CA ILE A 167 0.61 0.79 18.28
C ILE A 167 2.14 0.91 18.26
N ASN A 168 2.81 0.43 17.23
CA ASN A 168 4.26 0.58 17.04
C ASN A 168 4.61 1.68 16.02
N GLY A 169 3.65 2.55 15.70
CA GLY A 169 3.89 3.75 14.89
C GLY A 169 3.81 3.51 13.38
N ILE A 170 3.41 2.32 12.92
CA ILE A 170 3.18 2.09 11.49
C ILE A 170 1.88 2.78 11.08
N THR A 171 1.96 3.67 10.10
CA THR A 171 0.81 4.44 9.61
C THR A 171 0.43 4.08 8.18
N ASN A 172 1.35 3.51 7.44
CA ASN A 172 1.16 3.14 6.03
C ASN A 172 1.86 1.82 5.72
N ALA A 173 1.34 1.10 4.73
CA ALA A 173 1.94 -0.14 4.26
C ALA A 173 1.64 -0.39 2.77
N ILE A 174 2.56 -1.08 2.10
CA ILE A 174 2.32 -1.71 0.81
C ILE A 174 1.80 -3.11 1.10
N ILE A 175 0.61 -3.40 0.59
CA ILE A 175 0.00 -4.72 0.70
C ILE A 175 0.28 -5.47 -0.60
N ALA A 176 0.93 -6.61 -0.47
CA ALA A 176 1.35 -7.46 -1.57
C ALA A 176 0.88 -8.91 -1.37
N PRO A 177 0.55 -9.64 -2.45
CA PRO A 177 0.30 -11.06 -2.37
C PRO A 177 1.60 -11.84 -2.11
N THR A 178 1.51 -13.08 -1.72
CA THR A 178 2.69 -13.92 -1.51
C THR A 178 3.46 -14.14 -2.81
N SER A 179 4.78 -14.10 -2.74
CA SER A 179 5.69 -14.13 -3.89
C SER A 179 5.94 -15.52 -4.51
N THR A 180 4.97 -16.43 -4.49
CA THR A 180 5.14 -17.78 -5.07
C THR A 180 4.86 -17.82 -6.57
N ASP A 181 3.96 -16.98 -7.09
CA ASP A 181 3.61 -16.92 -8.51
C ASP A 181 4.45 -15.90 -9.26
N THR A 182 4.65 -16.12 -10.56
CA THR A 182 5.54 -15.29 -11.37
C THR A 182 5.06 -13.83 -11.48
N LEU A 183 3.75 -13.61 -11.69
CA LEU A 183 3.07 -12.31 -11.61
C LEU A 183 1.76 -12.50 -10.82
N PRO A 184 1.79 -12.41 -9.48
CA PRO A 184 0.66 -12.81 -8.63
C PRO A 184 -0.51 -11.83 -8.62
N GLY A 185 -0.29 -10.58 -9.00
CA GLY A 185 -1.28 -9.49 -8.94
C GLY A 185 -0.62 -8.19 -8.52
N GLN A 186 -1.38 -7.09 -8.61
CA GLN A 186 -0.87 -5.73 -8.34
C GLN A 186 -0.99 -5.38 -6.86
N ASP A 187 0.08 -4.81 -6.30
CA ASP A 187 0.15 -4.32 -4.92
C ASP A 187 -0.69 -3.07 -4.72
N CYS A 188 -1.21 -2.85 -3.52
CA CYS A 188 -1.84 -1.60 -3.16
C CYS A 188 -1.11 -0.89 -2.02
N PHE A 189 -1.29 0.43 -1.93
CA PHE A 189 -0.78 1.26 -0.84
C PHE A 189 -1.90 1.78 0.02
N ILE A 190 -1.82 1.52 1.32
CA ILE A 190 -2.85 1.89 2.29
C ILE A 190 -2.32 2.81 3.39
N GLN A 191 -3.23 3.55 4.01
CA GLN A 191 -3.04 4.06 5.36
C GLN A 191 -3.77 3.19 6.37
N LEU A 192 -3.20 3.04 7.56
CA LEU A 192 -3.75 2.16 8.59
C LEU A 192 -4.86 2.82 9.43
N ASP A 193 -5.67 3.67 8.80
CA ASP A 193 -6.82 4.32 9.42
C ASP A 193 -7.93 4.58 8.41
N GLY A 194 -9.14 4.14 8.75
CA GLY A 194 -10.36 4.22 7.95
C GLY A 194 -11.41 3.26 8.48
N LYS A 195 -12.65 3.42 8.03
CA LYS A 195 -13.79 2.56 8.38
C LYS A 195 -14.05 1.47 7.34
N SER A 196 -13.40 1.58 6.19
CA SER A 196 -13.55 0.63 5.08
C SER A 196 -12.26 0.54 4.28
N ALA A 197 -12.11 -0.51 3.47
CA ALA A 197 -10.99 -0.67 2.56
C ALA A 197 -10.82 0.55 1.64
N ASN A 198 -11.91 1.12 1.12
CA ASN A 198 -11.86 2.30 0.26
C ASN A 198 -11.34 3.57 0.96
N GLU A 199 -11.63 3.75 2.26
CA GLU A 199 -11.11 4.88 3.03
C GLU A 199 -9.62 4.71 3.37
N MET A 200 -9.15 3.46 3.53
CA MET A 200 -7.75 3.14 3.81
C MET A 200 -6.88 3.16 2.56
N LEU A 201 -7.46 2.91 1.38
CA LEU A 201 -6.74 2.77 0.12
C LEU A 201 -6.27 4.14 -0.39
N LEU A 202 -4.95 4.34 -0.46
CA LEU A 202 -4.32 5.55 -1.01
C LEU A 202 -3.98 5.40 -2.50
N VAL A 203 -3.46 4.23 -2.91
CA VAL A 203 -3.16 3.88 -4.30
C VAL A 203 -3.56 2.44 -4.54
N ARG A 204 -4.48 2.21 -5.48
CA ARG A 204 -5.02 0.87 -5.78
C ARG A 204 -3.97 -0.08 -6.34
N ASP A 205 -3.16 0.41 -7.31
CA ASP A 205 -2.19 -0.38 -8.05
C ASP A 205 -0.86 0.36 -8.07
N ILE A 206 -0.07 0.20 -7.01
CA ILE A 206 1.17 0.95 -6.85
C ILE A 206 2.33 0.29 -7.58
N ALA A 207 2.35 -1.05 -7.59
CA ALA A 207 3.39 -1.85 -8.23
C ALA A 207 2.85 -3.20 -8.69
N LEU A 208 3.68 -3.96 -9.42
CA LEU A 208 3.42 -5.34 -9.81
C LEU A 208 4.63 -6.18 -9.41
N PRO A 209 4.49 -7.15 -8.50
CA PRO A 209 5.53 -8.14 -8.22
C PRO A 209 5.85 -8.97 -9.46
N LEU A 210 7.15 -9.15 -9.71
CA LEU A 210 7.70 -10.07 -10.68
C LEU A 210 8.66 -11.00 -9.95
N ASN A 211 8.24 -12.22 -9.72
CA ASN A 211 9.01 -13.16 -8.93
C ASN A 211 9.86 -14.05 -9.81
N PHE A 212 11.17 -13.91 -9.66
CA PHE A 212 12.16 -14.80 -10.24
C PHE A 212 12.83 -15.66 -9.17
N THR A 213 12.22 -15.72 -7.98
CA THR A 213 12.56 -16.58 -6.86
C THR A 213 11.81 -17.91 -7.00
N GLY A 214 11.93 -18.77 -6.01
CA GLY A 214 11.04 -19.92 -5.91
C GLY A 214 11.73 -21.23 -6.20
N GLU A 215 12.83 -21.50 -5.49
CA GLU A 215 13.42 -22.83 -5.48
C GLU A 215 12.41 -23.89 -5.03
N GLN A 216 11.66 -23.60 -3.98
CA GLN A 216 10.60 -24.48 -3.49
C GLN A 216 9.50 -24.67 -4.52
N ARG A 217 9.06 -23.59 -5.20
CA ARG A 217 8.06 -23.66 -6.26
C ARG A 217 8.55 -24.46 -7.47
N ARG A 218 9.81 -24.29 -7.88
CA ARG A 218 10.40 -25.12 -8.93
C ARG A 218 10.37 -26.60 -8.56
N LYS A 219 10.67 -26.93 -7.30
CA LYS A 219 10.59 -28.30 -6.78
C LYS A 219 9.16 -28.85 -6.89
N GLU A 220 8.17 -28.13 -6.41
CA GLU A 220 6.77 -28.52 -6.49
C GLU A 220 6.27 -28.66 -7.93
N SER A 221 6.62 -27.73 -8.81
CA SER A 221 6.25 -27.78 -10.22
C SER A 221 6.91 -28.94 -10.94
N TRP A 222 8.15 -29.26 -10.57
CA TRP A 222 8.86 -30.45 -11.09
C TRP A 222 8.17 -31.74 -10.69
N GLU A 223 7.82 -31.88 -9.45
CA GLU A 223 7.10 -33.06 -8.92
C GLU A 223 5.74 -33.23 -9.60
N LYS A 224 5.01 -32.12 -9.80
CA LYS A 224 3.70 -32.09 -10.46
C LYS A 224 3.80 -32.02 -12.01
N ARG A 225 5.00 -31.96 -12.58
CA ARG A 225 5.27 -31.72 -14.02
C ARG A 225 4.49 -30.53 -14.60
N LYS A 226 4.41 -29.46 -13.82
CA LYS A 226 3.71 -28.21 -14.20
C LYS A 226 4.70 -27.19 -14.77
N TYR A 227 4.32 -26.50 -15.84
CA TYR A 227 5.08 -25.38 -16.38
C TYR A 227 4.71 -24.07 -15.64
N PRO A 228 5.71 -23.18 -15.34
CA PRO A 228 7.16 -23.33 -15.53
C PRO A 228 7.80 -24.10 -14.35
N SER A 229 8.75 -24.98 -14.65
CA SER A 229 9.50 -25.73 -13.63
C SER A 229 11.01 -25.43 -13.62
N THR A 230 11.46 -24.53 -14.49
CA THR A 230 12.86 -24.12 -14.60
C THR A 230 12.98 -22.60 -14.77
N ARG A 231 14.18 -22.03 -14.49
CA ARG A 231 14.49 -20.63 -14.78
C ARG A 231 14.24 -20.26 -16.26
N MET A 232 14.58 -21.19 -17.18
CA MET A 232 14.30 -21.02 -18.61
C MET A 232 12.79 -20.89 -18.89
N GLY A 233 11.99 -21.74 -18.26
CA GLY A 233 10.52 -21.71 -18.38
C GLY A 233 9.93 -20.42 -17.82
N MET A 234 10.38 -19.98 -16.64
CA MET A 234 9.96 -18.72 -16.03
C MET A 234 10.29 -17.51 -16.93
N ALA A 235 11.53 -17.44 -17.43
CA ALA A 235 11.95 -16.36 -18.33
C ALA A 235 11.17 -16.37 -19.65
N ALA A 236 10.89 -17.55 -20.23
CA ALA A 236 10.10 -17.68 -21.44
C ALA A 236 8.65 -17.25 -21.22
N GLN A 237 8.04 -17.64 -20.10
CA GLN A 237 6.67 -17.27 -19.73
C GLN A 237 6.52 -15.75 -19.57
N LEU A 238 7.46 -15.11 -18.85
CA LEU A 238 7.48 -13.66 -18.66
C LEU A 238 7.65 -12.90 -20.00
N ARG A 239 8.61 -13.35 -20.85
CA ARG A 239 8.76 -12.75 -22.17
C ARG A 239 7.50 -12.82 -22.99
N GLN A 240 6.87 -14.00 -23.00
CA GLN A 240 5.62 -14.16 -23.75
C GLN A 240 4.54 -13.21 -23.25
N ALA A 241 4.35 -13.08 -21.94
CA ALA A 241 3.36 -12.17 -21.37
C ALA A 241 3.58 -10.70 -21.80
N PHE A 242 4.82 -10.22 -21.76
CA PHE A 242 5.15 -8.85 -22.19
C PHE A 242 5.07 -8.66 -23.70
N ILE A 243 5.44 -9.66 -24.52
CA ILE A 243 5.29 -9.63 -25.97
C ILE A 243 3.81 -9.58 -26.34
N ASP A 244 2.99 -10.45 -25.76
CA ASP A 244 1.55 -10.48 -25.99
C ASP A 244 0.88 -9.15 -25.65
N ALA A 245 1.33 -8.49 -24.56
CA ALA A 245 0.84 -7.17 -24.18
C ALA A 245 1.22 -6.09 -25.22
N ARG A 246 2.44 -6.09 -25.77
CA ARG A 246 2.85 -5.18 -26.87
C ARG A 246 2.05 -5.42 -28.15
N ASP A 247 1.82 -6.69 -28.49
CA ASP A 247 1.02 -7.05 -29.66
C ASP A 247 -0.44 -6.63 -29.50
N TYR A 248 -0.98 -6.78 -28.29
CA TYR A 248 -2.32 -6.32 -27.96
C TYR A 248 -2.45 -4.80 -28.10
N GLU A 249 -1.51 -4.04 -27.57
CA GLU A 249 -1.47 -2.58 -27.71
C GLU A 249 -1.37 -2.14 -29.19
N SER A 250 -0.55 -2.84 -29.98
CA SER A 250 -0.44 -2.57 -31.42
C SER A 250 -1.78 -2.76 -32.13
N LYS A 251 -2.52 -3.81 -31.79
CA LYS A 251 -3.88 -4.07 -32.32
C LYS A 251 -4.88 -2.99 -31.89
N LEU A 252 -4.82 -2.51 -30.64
CA LEU A 252 -5.65 -1.40 -30.17
C LEU A 252 -5.34 -0.11 -30.96
N THR A 253 -4.06 0.20 -31.13
CA THR A 253 -3.61 1.38 -31.85
C THR A 253 -4.04 1.34 -33.32
N GLU A 254 -3.95 0.18 -33.96
CA GLU A 254 -4.41 -0.03 -35.36
C GLU A 254 -5.93 0.11 -35.50
N TYR A 255 -6.66 -0.43 -34.52
CA TYR A 255 -8.12 -0.27 -34.45
C TYR A 255 -8.53 1.18 -34.37
N GLU A 256 -7.94 1.97 -33.45
CA GLU A 256 -8.26 3.39 -33.31
C GLU A 256 -7.96 4.19 -34.60
N LYS A 257 -6.83 3.93 -35.27
CA LYS A 257 -6.52 4.53 -36.58
C LYS A 257 -7.55 4.19 -37.63
N LYS A 258 -7.99 2.92 -37.71
CA LYS A 258 -9.02 2.48 -38.66
C LYS A 258 -10.38 3.08 -38.35
N LYS A 259 -10.73 3.21 -37.08
CA LYS A 259 -11.97 3.83 -36.61
C LYS A 259 -12.01 5.33 -36.97
N GLU A 260 -10.92 6.06 -36.75
CA GLU A 260 -10.82 7.47 -37.16
C GLU A 260 -10.93 7.63 -38.67
N ALA A 261 -10.30 6.76 -39.46
CA ALA A 261 -10.40 6.78 -40.93
C ALA A 261 -11.82 6.47 -41.41
N ALA A 262 -12.46 5.47 -40.83
CA ALA A 262 -13.86 5.10 -41.17
C ALA A 262 -14.84 6.25 -40.86
N ALA A 263 -14.64 6.94 -39.71
CA ALA A 263 -15.44 8.10 -39.32
C ALA A 263 -15.29 9.28 -40.34
N LYS A 264 -14.06 9.54 -40.80
CA LYS A 264 -13.80 10.57 -41.82
C LYS A 264 -14.44 10.24 -43.17
N ASP A 265 -14.46 8.98 -43.52
CA ASP A 265 -15.01 8.48 -44.81
C ASP A 265 -16.52 8.14 -44.73
N ASN A 266 -17.21 8.36 -43.62
CA ASN A 266 -18.59 7.90 -43.36
C ASN A 266 -18.79 6.39 -43.60
N LYS A 267 -17.79 5.57 -43.31
CA LYS A 267 -17.85 4.11 -43.39
C LYS A 267 -18.24 3.51 -42.02
N ALA A 268 -18.64 2.23 -42.04
CA ALA A 268 -18.94 1.49 -40.82
C ALA A 268 -17.70 1.37 -39.94
N GLU A 269 -17.90 1.49 -38.61
CA GLU A 269 -16.85 1.29 -37.63
C GLU A 269 -16.26 -0.12 -37.69
N PRO A 270 -14.92 -0.28 -37.70
CA PRO A 270 -14.29 -1.59 -37.71
C PRO A 270 -14.61 -2.35 -36.40
N SER A 271 -14.49 -3.69 -36.44
CA SER A 271 -14.66 -4.51 -35.24
C SER A 271 -13.53 -4.25 -34.26
N ALA A 272 -13.88 -3.94 -33.03
CA ALA A 272 -12.90 -3.75 -31.91
C ALA A 272 -12.20 -5.08 -31.59
N PRO A 273 -10.89 -5.04 -31.24
CA PRO A 273 -10.20 -6.20 -30.68
C PRO A 273 -10.92 -6.71 -29.43
N LYS A 274 -10.88 -8.04 -29.21
CA LYS A 274 -11.40 -8.61 -27.94
C LYS A 274 -10.60 -8.07 -26.76
N ARG A 275 -11.30 -7.55 -25.78
CA ARG A 275 -10.68 -7.03 -24.57
C ARG A 275 -10.02 -8.15 -23.76
N ASP A 276 -8.78 -7.91 -23.32
CA ASP A 276 -8.00 -8.80 -22.46
C ASP A 276 -7.43 -8.04 -21.29
N LEU A 277 -8.00 -8.28 -20.08
CA LEU A 277 -7.63 -7.59 -18.85
C LEU A 277 -6.20 -7.90 -18.40
N ARG A 278 -5.66 -9.08 -18.71
CA ARG A 278 -4.30 -9.48 -18.35
C ARG A 278 -3.29 -8.64 -19.10
N LEU A 279 -3.52 -8.50 -20.41
CA LEU A 279 -2.65 -7.74 -21.29
C LEU A 279 -2.76 -6.23 -21.02
N GLU A 280 -3.99 -5.72 -20.79
CA GLU A 280 -4.23 -4.33 -20.41
C GLU A 280 -3.47 -3.96 -19.12
N ALA A 281 -3.46 -4.84 -18.12
CA ALA A 281 -2.80 -4.62 -16.84
C ALA A 281 -1.28 -4.45 -16.96
N LEU A 282 -0.64 -5.03 -17.99
CA LEU A 282 0.81 -4.93 -18.21
C LEU A 282 1.23 -3.62 -18.90
N LEU A 283 0.34 -2.95 -19.64
CA LEU A 283 0.69 -1.77 -20.43
C LEU A 283 1.29 -0.61 -19.62
N PRO A 284 0.77 -0.25 -18.43
CA PRO A 284 1.38 0.81 -17.63
C PRO A 284 2.84 0.53 -17.22
N TYR A 285 3.19 -0.74 -17.04
CA TYR A 285 4.55 -1.17 -16.69
C TYR A 285 5.49 -1.12 -17.90
N LEU A 286 5.02 -1.56 -19.08
CA LEU A 286 5.75 -1.44 -20.35
C LEU A 286 6.05 0.01 -20.73
N HIS A 287 5.21 0.94 -20.30
CA HIS A 287 5.41 2.38 -20.49
C HIS A 287 6.22 3.06 -19.38
N GLY A 288 6.70 2.32 -18.38
CA GLY A 288 7.43 2.87 -17.23
C GLY A 288 6.59 3.79 -16.31
N LYS A 289 5.26 3.80 -16.48
CA LYS A 289 4.33 4.60 -15.64
C LYS A 289 4.18 4.04 -14.25
N LYS A 290 4.30 2.72 -14.10
CA LYS A 290 4.25 1.98 -12.83
C LYS A 290 5.53 1.19 -12.63
N GLN A 291 5.78 0.76 -11.41
CA GLN A 291 6.99 0.04 -11.01
C GLN A 291 6.75 -1.48 -10.97
N ILE A 292 7.77 -2.24 -11.36
CA ILE A 292 7.88 -3.68 -11.13
C ILE A 292 8.68 -3.88 -9.83
N VAL A 293 8.17 -4.68 -8.91
CA VAL A 293 8.91 -5.18 -7.74
C VAL A 293 9.58 -6.49 -8.15
N LEU A 294 10.88 -6.42 -8.42
CA LEU A 294 11.63 -7.56 -8.94
C LEU A 294 12.22 -8.37 -7.79
N ALA A 295 11.64 -9.53 -7.50
CA ALA A 295 12.13 -10.44 -6.48
C ALA A 295 13.09 -11.47 -7.04
N ALA A 296 14.31 -11.55 -6.47
CA ALA A 296 15.33 -12.53 -6.83
C ALA A 296 16.28 -12.78 -5.65
N GLU A 297 16.43 -14.05 -5.23
CA GLU A 297 17.17 -14.40 -4.01
C GLU A 297 18.65 -14.63 -4.22
N GLY A 298 19.07 -15.08 -5.38
CA GLY A 298 20.47 -15.45 -5.63
C GLY A 298 21.09 -14.69 -6.80
N PRO A 299 22.44 -14.68 -6.92
CA PRO A 299 23.16 -13.95 -7.94
C PRO A 299 22.67 -14.24 -9.37
N SER A 300 22.56 -15.51 -9.75
CA SER A 300 22.15 -15.91 -11.10
C SER A 300 20.68 -15.58 -11.41
N ASP A 301 19.82 -15.63 -10.39
CA ASP A 301 18.40 -15.27 -10.52
C ASP A 301 18.28 -13.76 -10.69
N LEU A 302 19.02 -12.97 -9.90
CA LEU A 302 19.08 -11.52 -9.99
C LEU A 302 19.56 -11.04 -11.36
N GLU A 303 20.70 -11.55 -11.83
CA GLU A 303 21.23 -11.19 -13.15
C GLU A 303 20.26 -11.49 -14.29
N THR A 304 19.59 -12.66 -14.23
CA THR A 304 18.62 -13.07 -15.25
C THR A 304 17.38 -12.19 -15.20
N ALA A 305 16.86 -11.90 -14.01
CA ALA A 305 15.67 -11.08 -13.81
C ALA A 305 15.91 -9.62 -14.24
N VAL A 306 17.07 -9.04 -13.89
CA VAL A 306 17.47 -7.70 -14.32
C VAL A 306 17.64 -7.62 -15.84
N ARG A 307 18.27 -8.63 -16.45
CA ARG A 307 18.40 -8.69 -17.92
C ARG A 307 17.03 -8.73 -18.61
N LEU A 308 16.08 -9.49 -18.06
CA LEU A 308 14.70 -9.55 -18.55
C LEU A 308 13.98 -8.20 -18.39
N ALA A 309 14.12 -7.56 -17.24
CA ALA A 309 13.55 -6.24 -17.01
C ALA A 309 14.10 -5.18 -18.00
N ASN A 310 15.40 -5.22 -18.28
CA ASN A 310 16.03 -4.33 -19.25
C ASN A 310 15.58 -4.59 -20.70
N GLU A 311 15.27 -5.85 -21.08
CA GLU A 311 14.74 -6.22 -22.39
C GLU A 311 13.42 -5.48 -22.70
N PHE A 312 12.63 -5.19 -21.68
CA PHE A 312 11.35 -4.50 -21.77
C PHE A 312 11.36 -3.06 -21.27
N ASN A 313 12.51 -2.52 -20.86
CA ASN A 313 12.66 -1.18 -20.25
C ASN A 313 11.76 -0.97 -19.04
N LEU A 314 11.64 -1.95 -18.18
CA LEU A 314 10.79 -1.88 -16.99
C LEU A 314 11.42 -0.98 -15.92
N LYS A 315 10.58 -0.21 -15.24
CA LYS A 315 11.00 0.56 -14.06
C LYS A 315 10.98 -0.38 -12.84
N VAL A 316 12.13 -0.63 -12.23
CA VAL A 316 12.34 -1.71 -11.25
C VAL A 316 12.70 -1.19 -9.88
N VAL A 317 12.15 -1.84 -8.85
CA VAL A 317 12.63 -1.86 -7.46
C VAL A 317 13.06 -3.29 -7.17
N LEU A 318 14.27 -3.49 -6.63
CA LEU A 318 14.75 -4.83 -6.26
C LEU A 318 14.15 -5.27 -4.93
N ASN A 319 13.87 -6.58 -4.82
CA ASN A 319 13.28 -7.18 -3.64
C ASN A 319 13.81 -8.59 -3.39
N HIS A 320 13.66 -9.10 -2.17
CA HIS A 320 14.13 -10.45 -1.77
C HIS A 320 15.60 -10.74 -2.10
N VAL A 321 16.49 -9.76 -1.88
CA VAL A 321 17.91 -9.88 -2.15
C VAL A 321 18.73 -10.36 -0.94
N SER A 322 18.12 -11.00 0.04
CA SER A 322 18.74 -11.37 1.33
C SER A 322 20.02 -12.20 1.21
N HIS A 323 20.15 -13.00 0.16
CA HIS A 323 21.29 -13.87 -0.11
C HIS A 323 22.19 -13.38 -1.26
N SER A 324 22.31 -12.05 -1.43
CA SER A 324 23.02 -11.45 -2.56
C SER A 324 24.41 -10.89 -2.20
N GLN A 325 25.00 -11.30 -1.08
CA GLN A 325 26.31 -10.81 -0.62
C GLN A 325 27.42 -10.92 -1.68
N ALA A 326 27.39 -11.95 -2.52
CA ALA A 326 28.39 -12.16 -3.56
C ALA A 326 28.28 -11.15 -4.73
N VAL A 327 27.20 -10.39 -4.85
CA VAL A 327 26.92 -9.49 -5.98
C VAL A 327 26.56 -8.07 -5.55
N LEU A 328 26.97 -7.65 -4.35
CA LEU A 328 26.69 -6.31 -3.82
C LEU A 328 27.17 -5.19 -4.75
N ASP A 329 28.33 -5.32 -5.35
CA ASP A 329 28.86 -4.32 -6.27
C ASP A 329 28.07 -4.28 -7.59
N TYR A 330 27.57 -5.43 -8.05
CA TYR A 330 26.63 -5.50 -9.17
C TYR A 330 25.32 -4.80 -8.84
N ILE A 331 24.71 -5.07 -7.67
CA ILE A 331 23.48 -4.39 -7.23
C ILE A 331 23.71 -2.87 -7.17
N ALA A 332 24.82 -2.42 -6.59
CA ALA A 332 25.15 -1.01 -6.50
C ALA A 332 25.31 -0.35 -7.89
N ALA A 333 25.92 -1.07 -8.85
CA ALA A 333 26.09 -0.59 -10.22
C ALA A 333 24.75 -0.40 -10.97
N LEU A 334 23.70 -1.14 -10.58
CA LEU A 334 22.36 -0.99 -11.16
C LEU A 334 21.71 0.36 -10.80
N LYS A 335 22.09 0.97 -9.67
CA LYS A 335 21.51 2.23 -9.15
C LYS A 335 19.99 2.12 -8.92
N LEU A 336 19.49 0.93 -8.65
CA LEU A 336 18.10 0.66 -8.34
C LEU A 336 17.90 0.70 -6.82
N PRO A 337 16.73 1.14 -6.33
CA PRO A 337 16.39 0.99 -4.92
C PRO A 337 16.15 -0.47 -4.57
N VAL A 338 16.37 -0.81 -3.30
CA VAL A 338 16.26 -2.18 -2.78
C VAL A 338 15.34 -2.22 -1.58
N ILE A 339 14.38 -3.11 -1.59
CA ILE A 339 13.58 -3.49 -0.42
C ILE A 339 14.32 -4.62 0.29
N VAL A 340 14.60 -4.45 1.57
CA VAL A 340 15.36 -5.38 2.41
C VAL A 340 14.49 -5.96 3.53
N GLY A 341 14.71 -7.22 3.86
CA GLY A 341 14.01 -7.96 4.92
C GLY A 341 13.55 -9.33 4.42
N PRO A 342 12.89 -10.11 5.31
CA PRO A 342 12.91 -9.92 6.75
C PRO A 342 14.32 -10.15 7.31
N ILE A 343 14.77 -9.28 8.19
CA ILE A 343 16.15 -9.33 8.70
C ILE A 343 16.34 -10.41 9.79
N TYR A 344 15.25 -11.00 10.25
CA TYR A 344 15.28 -12.09 11.25
C TYR A 344 15.41 -13.50 10.63
N GLU A 345 15.82 -13.57 9.38
CA GLU A 345 16.14 -14.83 8.73
C GLU A 345 17.54 -15.33 9.11
N ALA A 346 17.69 -16.65 9.16
CA ALA A 346 19.00 -17.25 9.33
C ALA A 346 19.78 -17.21 8.00
N PRO A 347 21.07 -16.94 8.02
CA PRO A 347 21.91 -17.07 6.82
C PRO A 347 21.94 -18.55 6.35
N LYS A 348 22.22 -18.75 5.07
CA LYS A 348 22.42 -20.09 4.52
C LYS A 348 23.68 -20.73 5.11
N PRO A 349 23.80 -22.07 5.14
CA PRO A 349 24.96 -22.75 5.74
C PRO A 349 26.32 -22.33 5.18
N GLU A 350 26.38 -21.91 3.92
CA GLU A 350 27.59 -21.44 3.24
C GLU A 350 27.86 -19.95 3.42
N GLU A 351 26.95 -19.19 4.03
CA GLU A 351 27.08 -17.76 4.25
C GLU A 351 27.69 -17.44 5.62
N ARG A 352 28.23 -16.24 5.76
CA ARG A 352 28.64 -15.72 7.06
C ARG A 352 27.41 -15.60 7.97
N PHE A 353 27.60 -15.80 9.26
CA PHE A 353 26.53 -15.74 10.27
C PHE A 353 25.78 -14.39 10.27
N ASP A 354 26.43 -13.33 9.85
CA ASP A 354 25.89 -11.96 9.82
C ASP A 354 25.47 -11.50 8.41
N ALA A 355 25.48 -12.37 7.42
CA ALA A 355 25.25 -12.03 6.01
C ALA A 355 23.93 -11.28 5.81
N VAL A 356 22.82 -11.81 6.33
CA VAL A 356 21.50 -11.18 6.23
C VAL A 356 21.43 -9.90 7.05
N TYR A 357 22.01 -9.89 8.24
CA TYR A 357 21.94 -8.77 9.19
C TYR A 357 22.75 -7.55 8.75
N SER A 358 23.91 -7.79 8.12
CA SER A 358 24.81 -6.73 7.62
C SER A 358 24.43 -6.23 6.22
N LEU A 359 23.57 -6.93 5.49
CA LEU A 359 23.18 -6.58 4.12
C LEU A 359 22.69 -5.12 3.98
N PRO A 360 21.78 -4.61 4.85
CA PRO A 360 21.33 -3.22 4.75
C PRO A 360 22.49 -2.22 4.87
N ALA A 361 23.44 -2.48 5.77
CA ALA A 361 24.61 -1.63 5.95
C ALA A 361 25.54 -1.67 4.74
N GLU A 362 25.78 -2.84 4.16
CA GLU A 362 26.63 -3.02 2.99
C GLU A 362 26.04 -2.38 1.73
N LEU A 363 24.74 -2.42 1.54
CA LEU A 363 24.03 -1.73 0.47
C LEU A 363 24.10 -0.21 0.67
N SER A 364 23.81 0.27 1.88
CA SER A 364 23.87 1.71 2.22
C SER A 364 25.25 2.31 2.02
N LYS A 365 26.34 1.62 2.43
CA LYS A 365 27.73 2.03 2.20
C LYS A 365 28.08 2.20 0.70
N ARG A 366 27.39 1.47 -0.17
CA ARG A 366 27.55 1.56 -1.64
C ARG A 366 26.62 2.59 -2.28
N GLY A 367 25.91 3.37 -1.46
CA GLY A 367 24.98 4.41 -1.93
C GLY A 367 23.66 3.88 -2.50
N VAL A 368 23.32 2.62 -2.21
CA VAL A 368 22.03 2.03 -2.59
C VAL A 368 20.96 2.54 -1.64
N LYS A 369 19.87 3.08 -2.20
CA LYS A 369 18.68 3.46 -1.42
C LYS A 369 17.94 2.21 -0.97
N ILE A 370 17.79 2.02 0.34
CA ILE A 370 17.11 0.88 0.92
C ILE A 370 15.81 1.28 1.60
N ALA A 371 14.84 0.36 1.64
CA ALA A 371 13.65 0.43 2.47
C ALA A 371 13.42 -0.93 3.14
N PHE A 372 12.91 -0.95 4.37
CA PHE A 372 12.59 -2.22 5.05
C PHE A 372 11.18 -2.67 4.74
N ALA A 373 11.02 -4.00 4.69
CA ALA A 373 9.74 -4.69 4.61
C ALA A 373 9.68 -5.83 5.62
N THR A 374 8.48 -6.12 6.11
CA THR A 374 8.28 -7.21 7.06
C THR A 374 7.84 -8.52 6.41
N TYR A 375 7.22 -8.47 5.23
CA TYR A 375 6.69 -9.59 4.43
C TYR A 375 5.69 -10.49 5.18
N ASP A 376 5.25 -10.05 6.34
CA ASP A 376 4.39 -10.85 7.22
C ASP A 376 3.28 -9.96 7.80
N ALA A 377 2.05 -10.46 7.82
CA ALA A 377 0.88 -9.76 8.35
C ALA A 377 0.98 -9.51 9.87
N HIS A 378 1.55 -10.46 10.63
CA HIS A 378 1.68 -10.36 12.09
C HIS A 378 2.94 -9.60 12.50
N GLY A 379 3.99 -9.66 11.66
CA GLY A 379 5.29 -9.06 11.88
C GLY A 379 5.37 -7.57 11.61
N VAL A 380 4.36 -6.94 11.01
CA VAL A 380 4.34 -5.50 10.66
C VAL A 380 4.79 -4.61 11.80
N ARG A 381 4.32 -4.88 13.02
CA ARG A 381 4.70 -4.14 14.24
C ARG A 381 6.21 -4.14 14.53
N ASN A 382 6.95 -5.12 13.97
CA ASN A 382 8.39 -5.28 14.21
C ASN A 382 9.25 -4.47 13.23
N LEU A 383 8.67 -3.73 12.30
CA LEU A 383 9.39 -2.92 11.31
C LEU A 383 10.46 -2.01 11.95
N PRO A 384 10.19 -1.21 13.00
CA PRO A 384 11.21 -0.36 13.60
C PRO A 384 12.34 -1.17 14.25
N TYR A 385 12.03 -2.36 14.77
CA TYR A 385 13.04 -3.23 15.41
C TYR A 385 13.94 -3.91 14.38
N GLN A 386 13.45 -4.21 13.18
CA GLN A 386 14.30 -4.68 12.08
C GLN A 386 15.33 -3.60 11.69
N ALA A 387 14.89 -2.36 11.52
CA ALA A 387 15.78 -1.25 11.23
C ALA A 387 16.79 -1.00 12.39
N GLY A 388 16.33 -1.07 13.64
CA GLY A 388 17.18 -0.97 14.81
C GLY A 388 18.21 -2.08 14.91
N PHE A 389 17.82 -3.33 14.63
CA PHE A 389 18.74 -4.47 14.62
C PHE A 389 19.85 -4.30 13.56
N ALA A 390 19.53 -3.78 12.37
CA ALA A 390 20.51 -3.49 11.33
C ALA A 390 21.57 -2.46 11.76
N THR A 391 21.26 -1.57 12.71
CA THR A 391 22.26 -0.62 13.23
C THR A 391 23.36 -1.32 14.02
N ALA A 392 23.05 -2.41 14.72
CA ALA A 392 24.05 -3.24 15.41
C ALA A 392 25.03 -3.92 14.45
N PHE A 393 24.63 -4.05 13.16
CA PHE A 393 25.48 -4.62 12.10
C PHE A 393 26.01 -3.56 11.14
N GLY A 394 26.04 -2.28 11.57
CA GLY A 394 26.77 -1.21 10.89
C GLY A 394 25.95 -0.30 9.98
N LEU A 395 24.61 -0.42 9.97
CA LEU A 395 23.76 0.56 9.30
C LEU A 395 23.76 1.87 10.11
N PRO A 396 24.08 3.05 9.52
CA PRO A 396 23.97 4.32 10.21
C PRO A 396 22.55 4.58 10.72
N TYR A 397 22.43 5.14 11.92
CA TYR A 397 21.14 5.38 12.57
C TYR A 397 20.17 6.20 11.72
N GLU A 398 20.67 7.31 11.12
CA GLU A 398 19.84 8.13 10.24
C GLU A 398 19.37 7.39 8.99
N GLU A 399 20.22 6.52 8.44
CA GLU A 399 19.81 5.69 7.28
C GLU A 399 18.80 4.62 7.68
N ALA A 400 18.90 4.04 8.88
CA ALA A 400 17.89 3.13 9.41
C ALA A 400 16.53 3.81 9.57
N LEU A 401 16.49 5.04 10.11
CA LEU A 401 15.26 5.83 10.20
C LEU A 401 14.69 6.20 8.82
N LYS A 402 15.55 6.65 7.89
CA LYS A 402 15.12 6.94 6.51
C LYS A 402 14.55 5.70 5.85
N ALA A 403 15.12 4.53 6.08
CA ALA A 403 14.72 3.28 5.44
C ALA A 403 13.34 2.76 5.87
N ILE A 404 12.74 3.32 6.92
CA ILE A 404 11.36 3.02 7.36
C ILE A 404 10.43 4.25 7.30
N THR A 405 10.90 5.36 6.73
CA THR A 405 10.14 6.63 6.64
C THR A 405 10.25 7.25 5.25
N LEU A 406 11.30 8.03 4.99
CA LEU A 406 11.47 8.82 3.76
C LEU A 406 11.80 7.94 2.54
N ASN A 407 12.73 6.99 2.68
CA ASN A 407 13.13 6.16 1.56
C ASN A 407 11.95 5.35 0.97
N PRO A 408 11.10 4.64 1.77
CA PRO A 408 9.91 4.02 1.21
C PRO A 408 8.97 5.04 0.57
N ALA A 409 8.80 6.24 1.15
CA ALA A 409 7.96 7.26 0.54
C ALA A 409 8.49 7.72 -0.83
N GLU A 410 9.82 7.84 -0.99
CA GLU A 410 10.46 8.17 -2.28
C GLU A 410 10.39 7.03 -3.28
N ILE A 411 10.67 5.79 -2.85
CA ILE A 411 10.61 4.59 -3.70
C ILE A 411 9.21 4.44 -4.28
N TRP A 412 8.18 4.62 -3.46
CA TRP A 412 6.79 4.46 -3.85
C TRP A 412 6.15 5.72 -4.45
N GLY A 413 6.93 6.82 -4.60
CA GLY A 413 6.47 8.04 -5.25
C GLY A 413 5.42 8.83 -4.47
N VAL A 414 5.44 8.73 -3.13
CA VAL A 414 4.52 9.43 -2.22
C VAL A 414 5.24 10.41 -1.26
N ALA A 415 6.50 10.72 -1.53
CA ALA A 415 7.33 11.57 -0.67
C ALA A 415 6.87 13.04 -0.62
N ASP A 416 6.05 13.47 -1.57
CA ASP A 416 5.36 14.77 -1.53
C ASP A 416 4.33 14.85 -0.38
N LYS A 417 3.87 13.70 0.12
CA LYS A 417 2.81 13.59 1.14
C LYS A 417 3.25 12.95 2.44
N LEU A 418 4.25 12.06 2.42
CA LEU A 418 4.62 11.19 3.54
C LEU A 418 6.13 11.13 3.75
N GLY A 419 6.56 10.43 4.81
CA GLY A 419 7.94 10.03 5.06
C GLY A 419 8.81 11.02 5.83
N SER A 420 8.34 12.24 6.12
CA SER A 420 9.06 13.22 6.94
C SER A 420 8.11 14.21 7.58
N LEU A 421 8.59 14.96 8.58
CA LEU A 421 7.84 16.02 9.23
C LEU A 421 8.12 17.37 8.54
N ASP A 422 7.61 17.52 7.31
CA ASP A 422 7.71 18.77 6.56
C ASP A 422 6.33 19.44 6.42
N ALA A 423 6.32 20.76 6.41
CA ALA A 423 5.09 21.53 6.19
C ALA A 423 4.44 21.16 4.83
N GLY A 424 3.13 20.99 4.83
CA GLY A 424 2.33 20.58 3.68
C GLY A 424 2.10 19.07 3.54
N LYS A 425 2.91 18.23 4.19
CA LYS A 425 2.72 16.77 4.19
C LYS A 425 1.54 16.34 5.07
N THR A 426 1.04 15.15 4.84
CA THR A 426 0.00 14.53 5.66
C THR A 426 0.49 14.39 7.09
N ALA A 427 -0.35 14.74 8.04
CA ALA A 427 -0.02 14.71 9.46
C ALA A 427 -0.06 13.28 10.02
N ASN A 428 0.82 12.41 9.53
CA ASN A 428 1.10 11.10 10.09
C ASN A 428 2.28 11.25 11.03
N VAL A 429 1.99 11.32 12.34
CA VAL A 429 2.95 11.69 13.38
C VAL A 429 2.86 10.69 14.53
N VAL A 430 4.01 10.27 15.03
CA VAL A 430 4.15 9.35 16.17
C VAL A 430 4.84 10.05 17.30
N VAL A 431 4.37 9.83 18.53
CA VAL A 431 4.99 10.30 19.77
C VAL A 431 5.33 9.09 20.64
N ALA A 432 6.58 8.96 21.03
CA ALA A 432 7.08 7.85 21.85
C ALA A 432 7.92 8.34 23.03
N ASN A 433 8.09 7.49 24.06
CA ASN A 433 8.88 7.81 25.26
C ASN A 433 10.37 7.58 25.09
N GLY A 434 10.85 7.22 23.89
CA GLY A 434 12.25 6.89 23.65
C GLY A 434 12.61 6.91 22.16
N ASP A 435 13.69 6.22 21.84
CA ASP A 435 14.17 6.05 20.46
C ASP A 435 13.22 5.15 19.64
N PRO A 436 12.74 5.57 18.47
CA PRO A 436 11.84 4.75 17.64
C PRO A 436 12.42 3.38 17.25
N LEU A 437 13.75 3.22 17.22
CA LEU A 437 14.42 1.96 16.86
C LEU A 437 14.68 1.02 18.03
N ASP A 438 14.47 1.49 19.28
CA ASP A 438 14.70 0.68 20.50
C ASP A 438 13.43 -0.11 20.87
N VAL A 439 13.58 -1.41 21.08
CA VAL A 439 12.51 -2.32 21.51
C VAL A 439 11.88 -1.95 22.86
N LYS A 440 12.58 -1.18 23.71
CA LYS A 440 12.07 -0.68 24.99
C LYS A 440 11.18 0.54 24.85
N THR A 441 11.09 1.11 23.67
CA THR A 441 10.31 2.33 23.44
C THR A 441 8.83 2.00 23.32
N ASP A 442 8.03 2.73 24.09
CA ASP A 442 6.58 2.70 23.99
C ASP A 442 6.08 3.88 23.15
N VAL A 443 5.31 3.60 22.13
CA VAL A 443 4.53 4.62 21.42
C VAL A 443 3.40 5.10 22.33
N LYS A 444 3.31 6.40 22.53
CA LYS A 444 2.32 7.04 23.42
C LYS A 444 1.15 7.63 22.66
N ARG A 445 1.38 8.14 21.45
CA ARG A 445 0.34 8.68 20.57
C ARG A 445 0.68 8.42 19.11
N VAL A 446 -0.34 8.16 18.32
CA VAL A 446 -0.24 8.06 16.84
C VAL A 446 -1.30 8.97 16.25
N PHE A 447 -0.90 9.78 15.28
CA PHE A 447 -1.78 10.61 14.48
C PHE A 447 -1.71 10.15 13.04
N ILE A 448 -2.85 9.95 12.40
CA ILE A 448 -2.97 9.64 10.97
C ILE A 448 -3.90 10.68 10.36
N GLY A 449 -3.41 11.42 9.37
CA GLY A 449 -4.16 12.54 8.80
C GLY A 449 -4.53 13.60 9.85
N GLY A 450 -3.67 13.82 10.87
CA GLY A 450 -3.90 14.76 11.97
C GLY A 450 -4.92 14.31 13.02
N ARG A 451 -5.53 13.14 12.86
CA ARG A 451 -6.46 12.54 13.80
C ARG A 451 -5.71 11.61 14.76
N GLU A 452 -5.89 11.79 16.06
CA GLU A 452 -5.32 10.88 17.06
C GLU A 452 -6.02 9.52 17.01
N ILE A 453 -5.23 8.45 16.92
CA ILE A 453 -5.70 7.07 16.79
C ILE A 453 -5.66 6.39 18.15
N PRO A 454 -6.73 5.69 18.58
CA PRO A 454 -6.71 4.90 19.80
C PRO A 454 -5.64 3.80 19.72
N LEU A 455 -4.80 3.71 20.77
CA LEU A 455 -3.78 2.66 20.90
C LEU A 455 -4.33 1.43 21.62
N THR A 456 -5.53 1.00 21.24
CA THR A 456 -6.19 -0.18 21.80
C THR A 456 -6.25 -1.27 20.74
N ASN A 457 -5.86 -2.48 21.11
CA ASN A 457 -5.94 -3.65 20.27
C ASN A 457 -6.32 -4.89 21.10
N ARG A 458 -6.50 -6.04 20.43
CA ARG A 458 -6.86 -7.29 21.08
C ARG A 458 -5.93 -7.67 22.23
N GLN A 459 -4.63 -7.45 22.08
CA GLN A 459 -3.63 -7.82 23.10
C GLN A 459 -3.70 -6.90 24.34
N THR A 460 -3.88 -5.58 24.14
CA THR A 460 -4.07 -4.65 25.26
C THR A 460 -5.35 -4.92 26.03
N VAL A 461 -6.44 -5.26 25.34
CA VAL A 461 -7.70 -5.64 25.96
C VAL A 461 -7.55 -6.91 26.81
N LEU A 462 -6.89 -7.95 26.27
CA LEU A 462 -6.61 -9.18 27.04
C LEU A 462 -5.70 -8.93 28.23
N ARG A 463 -4.62 -8.15 28.04
CA ARG A 463 -3.76 -7.76 29.17
C ARG A 463 -4.57 -7.11 30.28
N ASP A 464 -5.36 -6.10 29.97
CA ASP A 464 -6.14 -5.34 30.97
C ASP A 464 -7.22 -6.20 31.66
N GLN A 465 -7.72 -7.22 30.96
CA GLN A 465 -8.66 -8.19 31.51
C GLN A 465 -8.00 -9.15 32.51
N TYR A 466 -6.76 -9.59 32.23
CA TYR A 466 -6.10 -10.64 33.01
C TYR A 466 -4.96 -10.13 33.91
N SER A 467 -4.63 -8.84 33.92
CA SER A 467 -3.62 -8.23 34.81
C SER A 467 -4.21 -7.74 36.15
N LYS A 468 -5.41 -8.17 36.52
CA LYS A 468 -6.08 -7.79 37.78
C LYS A 468 -5.69 -8.72 38.89
#